data_1fc057b3dfb4223a194dc46253a3c2ee
#
_entry.id   1fc057b3dfb4223a194dc46253a3c2ee
#
_cell.length_a   1.000
_cell.length_b   1.000
_cell.length_c   1.000
_cell.angle_alpha   90.00
_cell.angle_beta   90.00
_cell.angle_gamma   90.00
#
_symmetry.space_group_name_H-M   'P 1'
#
loop_
_entity.id
_entity.type
_entity.pdbx_description
1 polymer ?
#
loop_
_entity_poly.entity_id
_entity_poly.type
_entity_poly.pdbx_seq_one_letter_code
_entity_poly.pdbx_strand_id
1 'polypeptide(L)'
;PEGVSIRDGAADQITVFVEEYRSKAVGFQLVGEDQKPILEIRPTWERLLNRMVSGLKVGLLVALASIGLSLIFGVTGLVNFAHSEMVAFGAVIALLLESTIGLNGALFPIAVILAVLAGGGLGFGLERGIFGPLRRRKMTNISLMVVSIGLAFLMRYLILIYHGAEPETIESFRIQSGVSFGPIELPAKDYFIIGIAFTTLLMVGLLLQRTKLGTSMRAVSDNPALAESSGIDVNRTIMWVWILGSALASLGGTMIGLTQVVEWQMGEKILLLIFAAVTLGGLGTAFGAMVGGLAIGFASETSTFWLDNDLKFLIALAVMIVILLVRPRGILGVRERLG
;
A
#
# COMPACT_ATOMS: atom_id res chain seq x y z
N PRO A 1 9.11 -27.12 29.50
CA PRO A 1 8.69 -28.31 28.80
C PRO A 1 9.83 -28.79 27.91
N GLU A 2 10.19 -30.02 28.14
CA GLU A 2 11.31 -30.70 27.52
C GLU A 2 11.01 -31.00 26.05
N GLY A 3 12.04 -30.93 25.20
CA GLY A 3 11.92 -31.07 23.78
C GLY A 3 11.28 -32.38 23.33
N VAL A 4 10.29 -32.27 22.45
CA VAL A 4 9.66 -33.42 21.80
C VAL A 4 10.58 -33.94 20.69
N SER A 5 11.15 -35.12 20.84
CA SER A 5 11.91 -35.80 19.77
C SER A 5 10.96 -36.60 18.88
N ILE A 6 10.93 -36.30 17.59
CA ILE A 6 10.18 -37.08 16.59
C ILE A 6 11.11 -38.22 16.09
N ARG A 7 10.68 -39.49 16.21
CA ARG A 7 11.42 -40.65 15.68
C ARG A 7 11.24 -40.75 14.16
N ASP A 8 12.34 -41.13 13.49
CA ASP A 8 12.38 -41.44 12.06
C ASP A 8 11.28 -42.43 11.63
N GLY A 9 10.55 -42.11 10.57
CA GLY A 9 9.68 -43.05 9.87
C GLY A 9 8.30 -42.52 9.42
N ALA A 10 7.93 -41.30 9.71
CA ALA A 10 6.62 -40.74 9.30
C ALA A 10 6.77 -39.42 8.54
N ALA A 11 7.38 -39.48 7.34
CA ALA A 11 7.53 -38.29 6.48
C ALA A 11 6.21 -37.78 5.91
N ASP A 12 5.12 -38.54 5.95
CA ASP A 12 3.89 -38.21 5.24
C ASP A 12 2.72 -37.69 6.09
N GLN A 13 2.77 -37.77 7.42
CA GLN A 13 1.72 -37.17 8.27
C GLN A 13 2.28 -36.83 9.66
N ILE A 14 2.84 -35.65 9.81
CA ILE A 14 3.08 -35.09 11.14
C ILE A 14 1.79 -34.41 11.61
N THR A 15 0.88 -35.16 12.18
CA THR A 15 -0.24 -34.64 12.93
C THR A 15 0.21 -34.44 14.37
N VAL A 16 0.71 -33.23 14.67
CA VAL A 16 1.02 -32.85 16.03
C VAL A 16 -0.29 -32.50 16.73
N PHE A 17 -0.87 -33.47 17.43
CA PHE A 17 -1.96 -33.21 18.37
C PHE A 17 -1.40 -32.59 19.65
N VAL A 18 -1.35 -31.26 19.67
CA VAL A 18 -1.21 -30.53 20.93
C VAL A 18 -2.57 -29.85 21.13
N GLU A 19 -3.44 -30.50 21.89
CA GLU A 19 -4.84 -30.03 22.10
C GLU A 19 -4.95 -28.61 22.68
N GLU A 20 -3.89 -28.10 23.29
CA GLU A 20 -3.86 -26.79 23.94
C GLU A 20 -3.40 -25.64 23.01
N TYR A 21 -2.95 -25.94 21.77
CA TYR A 21 -2.39 -24.93 20.84
C TYR A 21 -3.06 -24.91 19.47
N ARG A 22 -4.31 -25.22 19.38
CA ARG A 22 -5.09 -25.50 18.17
C ARG A 22 -5.24 -24.35 17.16
N SER A 23 -4.62 -23.19 17.32
CA SER A 23 -4.87 -22.06 16.41
C SER A 23 -3.65 -21.22 16.04
N LYS A 24 -2.42 -21.66 16.29
CA LYS A 24 -1.27 -20.76 16.14
C LYS A 24 -0.24 -21.38 15.21
N ALA A 25 -0.02 -20.75 14.05
CA ALA A 25 0.95 -21.16 13.05
C ALA A 25 2.32 -21.47 13.68
N VAL A 26 2.72 -22.72 13.61
CA VAL A 26 4.04 -23.20 14.00
C VAL A 26 4.90 -23.18 12.74
N GLY A 27 5.92 -22.33 12.70
CA GLY A 27 6.89 -22.32 11.62
C GLY A 27 7.83 -23.53 11.74
N PHE A 28 7.92 -24.35 10.70
CA PHE A 28 8.92 -25.40 10.59
C PHE A 28 10.11 -24.87 9.80
N GLN A 29 11.32 -24.96 10.36
CA GLN A 29 12.56 -24.87 9.61
C GLN A 29 13.09 -26.27 9.38
N LEU A 30 13.14 -26.70 8.11
CA LEU A 30 13.88 -27.90 7.73
C LEU A 30 15.36 -27.52 7.63
N VAL A 31 16.16 -28.01 8.53
CA VAL A 31 17.62 -27.87 8.49
C VAL A 31 18.19 -29.23 8.08
N GLY A 32 18.95 -29.27 7.01
CA GLY A 32 19.70 -30.36 6.34
C GLY A 32 19.52 -31.80 6.79
N GLU A 33 19.84 -32.77 5.95
CA GLU A 33 19.54 -34.21 6.07
C GLU A 33 19.92 -34.88 7.39
N ASP A 34 20.79 -34.29 8.21
CA ASP A 34 21.26 -34.84 9.47
C ASP A 34 20.76 -34.10 10.74
N GLN A 35 19.93 -33.12 10.63
CA GLN A 35 19.45 -32.35 11.78
C GLN A 35 17.97 -32.61 12.04
N LYS A 36 17.65 -33.05 13.25
CA LYS A 36 16.28 -33.24 13.74
C LYS A 36 15.51 -31.93 13.65
N PRO A 37 14.25 -31.93 13.17
CA PRO A 37 13.42 -30.74 13.19
C PRO A 37 13.27 -30.25 14.63
N ILE A 38 13.74 -29.03 14.90
CA ILE A 38 13.56 -28.37 16.20
C ILE A 38 12.30 -27.55 16.11
N LEU A 39 11.30 -27.89 16.90
CA LEU A 39 10.10 -27.07 17.05
C LEU A 39 10.44 -25.88 17.95
N GLU A 40 10.82 -24.75 17.38
CA GLU A 40 11.02 -23.52 18.16
C GLU A 40 9.67 -22.91 18.54
N ILE A 41 9.26 -23.12 19.78
CA ILE A 41 8.10 -22.43 20.36
C ILE A 41 8.56 -21.05 20.81
N ARG A 42 8.32 -20.03 19.96
CA ARG A 42 8.63 -18.65 20.33
C ARG A 42 7.70 -18.14 21.41
N PRO A 43 8.21 -17.38 22.38
CA PRO A 43 7.41 -16.72 23.40
C PRO A 43 6.27 -15.88 22.77
N THR A 44 5.12 -15.83 23.40
CA THR A 44 3.95 -15.10 22.90
C THR A 44 4.24 -13.62 22.61
N TRP A 45 5.09 -12.98 23.43
CA TRP A 45 5.46 -11.58 23.26
C TRP A 45 6.34 -11.36 22.02
N GLU A 46 7.24 -12.28 21.63
CA GLU A 46 8.02 -12.16 20.39
C GLU A 46 7.12 -12.29 19.16
N ARG A 47 6.15 -13.19 19.22
CA ARG A 47 5.15 -13.34 18.16
C ARG A 47 4.30 -12.08 17.99
N LEU A 48 3.86 -11.50 19.10
CA LEU A 48 3.13 -10.22 19.07
C LEU A 48 4.00 -9.10 18.51
N LEU A 49 5.27 -9.01 18.94
CA LEU A 49 6.20 -8.00 18.44
C LEU A 49 6.42 -8.12 16.92
N ASN A 50 6.63 -9.34 16.42
CA ASN A 50 6.77 -9.59 14.98
C ASN A 50 5.50 -9.20 14.21
N ARG A 51 4.29 -9.46 14.76
CA ARG A 51 3.02 -8.98 14.17
C ARG A 51 2.90 -7.47 14.18
N MET A 52 3.35 -6.79 15.24
CA MET A 52 3.36 -5.33 15.29
C MET A 52 4.30 -4.71 14.25
N VAL A 53 5.49 -5.30 14.04
CA VAL A 53 6.43 -4.83 13.01
C VAL A 53 5.88 -5.11 11.61
N SER A 54 5.25 -6.27 11.38
CA SER A 54 4.53 -6.55 10.14
C SER A 54 3.37 -5.55 9.93
N GLY A 55 2.66 -5.20 10.99
CA GLY A 55 1.62 -4.16 10.97
C GLY A 55 2.16 -2.79 10.61
N LEU A 56 3.34 -2.41 11.13
CA LEU A 56 4.01 -1.19 10.73
C LEU A 56 4.38 -1.21 9.25
N LYS A 57 4.92 -2.32 8.73
CA LYS A 57 5.21 -2.50 7.31
C LYS A 57 3.95 -2.30 6.46
N VAL A 58 2.87 -3.02 6.75
CA VAL A 58 1.60 -2.89 6.02
C VAL A 58 1.06 -1.47 6.12
N GLY A 59 1.13 -0.86 7.30
CA GLY A 59 0.73 0.53 7.52
C GLY A 59 1.50 1.53 6.66
N LEU A 60 2.82 1.37 6.52
CA LEU A 60 3.65 2.19 5.65
C LEU A 60 3.26 2.03 4.17
N LEU A 61 2.96 0.80 3.72
CA LEU A 61 2.54 0.52 2.34
C LEU A 61 1.17 1.13 2.04
N VAL A 62 0.21 0.95 2.94
CA VAL A 62 -1.11 1.57 2.82
C VAL A 62 -0.99 3.10 2.83
N ALA A 63 -0.13 3.67 3.69
CA ALA A 63 0.12 5.10 3.73
C ALA A 63 0.68 5.63 2.39
N LEU A 64 1.66 4.94 1.77
CA LEU A 64 2.20 5.33 0.46
C LEU A 64 1.11 5.40 -0.61
N ALA A 65 0.29 4.36 -0.72
CA ALA A 65 -0.81 4.34 -1.67
C ALA A 65 -1.86 5.42 -1.35
N SER A 66 -2.19 5.61 -0.07
CA SER A 66 -3.22 6.54 0.40
C SER A 66 -2.85 8.01 0.20
N ILE A 67 -1.56 8.38 0.37
CA ILE A 67 -1.13 9.76 0.13
C ILE A 67 -1.40 10.18 -1.29
N GLY A 68 -1.10 9.32 -2.28
CA GLY A 68 -1.35 9.62 -3.68
C GLY A 68 -2.81 9.97 -3.95
N LEU A 69 -3.75 9.17 -3.41
CA LEU A 69 -5.18 9.44 -3.50
C LEU A 69 -5.55 10.77 -2.80
N SER A 70 -5.02 10.97 -1.59
CA SER A 70 -5.32 12.17 -0.80
C SER A 70 -4.81 13.46 -1.44
N LEU A 71 -3.64 13.43 -2.09
CA LEU A 71 -3.11 14.56 -2.85
C LEU A 71 -4.01 14.92 -4.03
N ILE A 72 -4.43 13.93 -4.83
CA ILE A 72 -5.33 14.15 -5.97
C ILE A 72 -6.66 14.72 -5.48
N PHE A 73 -7.26 14.10 -4.45
CA PHE A 73 -8.52 14.57 -3.89
C PHE A 73 -8.40 15.99 -3.30
N GLY A 74 -7.37 16.27 -2.52
CA GLY A 74 -7.18 17.55 -1.84
C GLY A 74 -7.10 18.72 -2.81
N VAL A 75 -6.50 18.53 -3.99
CA VAL A 75 -6.33 19.61 -4.98
C VAL A 75 -7.47 19.67 -6.00
N THR A 76 -8.10 18.54 -6.33
CA THR A 76 -9.13 18.47 -7.39
C THR A 76 -10.54 18.26 -6.88
N GLY A 77 -10.73 17.85 -5.64
CA GLY A 77 -12.01 17.38 -5.09
C GLY A 77 -12.51 16.07 -5.71
N LEU A 78 -11.69 15.39 -6.52
CA LEU A 78 -12.05 14.16 -7.23
C LEU A 78 -11.77 12.92 -6.38
N VAL A 79 -12.80 12.15 -6.08
CA VAL A 79 -12.66 10.79 -5.58
C VAL A 79 -12.30 9.87 -6.76
N ASN A 80 -11.03 9.51 -6.87
CA ASN A 80 -10.53 8.72 -7.99
C ASN A 80 -10.55 7.21 -7.66
N PHE A 81 -11.54 6.48 -8.18
CA PHE A 81 -11.63 5.03 -8.00
C PHE A 81 -10.58 4.25 -8.81
N ALA A 82 -10.05 4.83 -9.89
CA ALA A 82 -8.97 4.21 -10.66
C ALA A 82 -7.61 4.25 -9.93
N HIS A 83 -7.55 4.90 -8.75
CA HIS A 83 -6.28 5.05 -8.02
C HIS A 83 -5.70 3.71 -7.58
N SER A 84 -6.54 2.77 -7.18
CA SER A 84 -6.11 1.42 -6.81
C SER A 84 -5.53 0.62 -8.00
N GLU A 85 -6.04 0.87 -9.19
CA GLU A 85 -5.48 0.25 -10.40
C GLU A 85 -4.12 0.87 -10.79
N MET A 86 -3.85 2.12 -10.39
CA MET A 86 -2.52 2.71 -10.49
C MET A 86 -1.53 2.05 -9.52
N VAL A 87 -2.02 1.57 -8.37
CA VAL A 87 -1.24 0.75 -7.43
C VAL A 87 -0.93 -0.60 -8.09
N ALA A 88 -1.95 -1.31 -8.60
CA ALA A 88 -1.76 -2.58 -9.31
C ALA A 88 -0.82 -2.43 -10.51
N PHE A 89 -0.95 -1.36 -11.29
CA PHE A 89 -0.07 -1.03 -12.41
C PHE A 89 1.41 -1.02 -12.00
N GLY A 90 1.74 -0.40 -10.85
CA GLY A 90 3.11 -0.39 -10.35
C GLY A 90 3.66 -1.79 -10.07
N ALA A 91 2.88 -2.66 -9.44
CA ALA A 91 3.26 -4.05 -9.19
C ALA A 91 3.47 -4.83 -10.48
N VAL A 92 2.55 -4.70 -11.44
CA VAL A 92 2.61 -5.39 -12.74
C VAL A 92 3.82 -4.91 -13.56
N ILE A 93 4.10 -3.61 -13.61
CA ILE A 93 5.29 -3.10 -14.31
C ILE A 93 6.58 -3.63 -13.67
N ALA A 94 6.68 -3.66 -12.34
CA ALA A 94 7.86 -4.19 -11.65
C ALA A 94 8.06 -5.68 -11.96
N LEU A 95 6.98 -6.46 -11.95
CA LEU A 95 7.00 -7.88 -12.32
C LEU A 95 7.41 -8.10 -13.78
N LEU A 96 6.85 -7.34 -14.72
CA LEU A 96 7.22 -7.41 -16.14
C LEU A 96 8.69 -7.06 -16.37
N LEU A 97 9.21 -6.04 -15.67
CA LEU A 97 10.64 -5.67 -15.78
C LEU A 97 11.56 -6.76 -15.22
N GLU A 98 11.15 -7.45 -14.16
CA GLU A 98 11.88 -8.59 -13.63
C GLU A 98 11.85 -9.77 -14.61
N SER A 99 10.66 -10.18 -15.06
CA SER A 99 10.47 -11.42 -15.83
C SER A 99 10.94 -11.29 -17.28
N THR A 100 10.72 -10.13 -17.95
CA THR A 100 11.03 -9.96 -19.38
C THR A 100 12.40 -9.35 -19.64
N ILE A 101 12.84 -8.40 -18.79
CA ILE A 101 14.10 -7.68 -18.97
C ILE A 101 15.23 -8.28 -18.10
N GLY A 102 14.87 -9.12 -17.11
CA GLY A 102 15.82 -9.74 -16.22
C GLY A 102 16.35 -8.81 -15.13
N LEU A 103 15.59 -7.77 -14.77
CA LEU A 103 15.94 -6.86 -13.66
C LEU A 103 15.65 -7.52 -12.31
N ASN A 104 16.34 -8.63 -12.04
CA ASN A 104 16.17 -9.45 -10.84
C ASN A 104 17.29 -9.22 -9.81
N GLY A 105 17.13 -9.75 -8.60
CA GLY A 105 18.13 -9.71 -7.54
C GLY A 105 18.68 -8.30 -7.28
N ALA A 106 19.98 -8.08 -7.47
CA ALA A 106 20.65 -6.80 -7.23
C ALA A 106 20.21 -5.68 -8.18
N LEU A 107 19.64 -6.01 -9.34
CA LEU A 107 19.15 -5.03 -10.34
C LEU A 107 17.68 -4.65 -10.08
N PHE A 108 16.98 -5.33 -9.20
CA PHE A 108 15.55 -5.04 -8.90
C PHE A 108 15.28 -3.58 -8.46
N PRO A 109 16.15 -2.87 -7.73
CA PRO A 109 15.94 -1.45 -7.45
C PRO A 109 15.76 -0.58 -8.70
N ILE A 110 16.37 -0.97 -9.84
CA ILE A 110 16.17 -0.30 -11.13
C ILE A 110 14.74 -0.54 -11.63
N ALA A 111 14.21 -1.77 -11.49
CA ALA A 111 12.82 -2.08 -11.82
C ALA A 111 11.86 -1.23 -10.99
N VAL A 112 12.12 -1.06 -9.69
CA VAL A 112 11.33 -0.18 -8.81
C VAL A 112 11.33 1.26 -9.33
N ILE A 113 12.49 1.83 -9.65
CA ILE A 113 12.59 3.21 -10.16
C ILE A 113 11.82 3.35 -11.48
N LEU A 114 11.97 2.40 -12.41
CA LEU A 114 11.26 2.42 -13.68
C LEU A 114 9.74 2.26 -13.51
N ALA A 115 9.29 1.41 -12.58
CA ALA A 115 7.87 1.27 -12.26
C ALA A 115 7.29 2.58 -11.69
N VAL A 116 8.03 3.27 -10.82
CA VAL A 116 7.63 4.58 -10.27
C VAL A 116 7.55 5.65 -11.35
N LEU A 117 8.53 5.69 -12.27
CA LEU A 117 8.52 6.61 -13.40
C LEU A 117 7.37 6.31 -14.37
N ALA A 118 7.11 5.02 -14.65
CA ALA A 118 5.96 4.61 -15.46
C ALA A 118 4.63 5.00 -14.79
N GLY A 119 4.51 4.84 -13.46
CA GLY A 119 3.36 5.30 -12.70
C GLY A 119 3.16 6.81 -12.76
N GLY A 120 4.23 7.59 -12.63
CA GLY A 120 4.20 9.04 -12.83
C GLY A 120 3.78 9.43 -14.25
N GLY A 121 4.30 8.72 -15.27
CA GLY A 121 3.92 8.86 -16.66
C GLY A 121 2.44 8.53 -16.90
N LEU A 122 1.93 7.46 -16.27
CA LEU A 122 0.50 7.13 -16.29
C LEU A 122 -0.34 8.27 -15.72
N GLY A 123 0.04 8.83 -14.56
CA GLY A 123 -0.65 9.97 -13.96
C GLY A 123 -0.66 11.21 -14.85
N PHE A 124 0.49 11.50 -15.47
CA PHE A 124 0.57 12.57 -16.49
C PHE A 124 -0.40 12.31 -17.66
N GLY A 125 -0.42 11.07 -18.19
CA GLY A 125 -1.29 10.68 -19.30
C GLY A 125 -2.77 10.80 -18.94
N LEU A 126 -3.18 10.33 -17.77
CA LEU A 126 -4.57 10.39 -17.29
C LEU A 126 -5.03 11.83 -17.09
N GLU A 127 -4.21 12.66 -16.47
CA GLU A 127 -4.56 14.08 -16.31
C GLU A 127 -4.63 14.80 -17.65
N ARG A 128 -3.62 14.64 -18.51
CA ARG A 128 -3.55 15.32 -19.79
C ARG A 128 -4.61 14.87 -20.78
N GLY A 129 -4.88 13.56 -20.82
CA GLY A 129 -5.75 12.93 -21.83
C GLY A 129 -7.22 12.83 -21.40
N ILE A 130 -7.49 12.69 -20.11
CA ILE A 130 -8.85 12.40 -19.63
C ILE A 130 -9.34 13.50 -18.68
N PHE A 131 -8.78 13.61 -17.48
CA PHE A 131 -9.35 14.43 -16.43
C PHE A 131 -9.20 15.93 -16.68
N GLY A 132 -8.08 16.40 -17.22
CA GLY A 132 -7.86 17.79 -17.58
C GLY A 132 -8.85 18.31 -18.64
N PRO A 133 -9.01 17.63 -19.79
CA PRO A 133 -10.02 17.99 -20.78
C PRO A 133 -11.45 17.98 -20.25
N LEU A 134 -11.82 16.99 -19.44
CA LEU A 134 -13.17 16.88 -18.87
C LEU A 134 -13.43 18.02 -17.85
N ARG A 135 -12.44 18.36 -17.04
CA ARG A 135 -12.52 19.48 -16.10
C ARG A 135 -12.64 20.82 -16.82
N ARG A 136 -11.92 21.00 -17.94
CA ARG A 136 -12.07 22.22 -18.80
C ARG A 136 -13.46 22.31 -19.40
N ARG A 137 -14.16 21.19 -19.64
CA ARG A 137 -15.57 21.16 -20.04
C ARG A 137 -16.54 21.39 -18.88
N LYS A 138 -16.02 21.77 -17.69
CA LYS A 138 -16.79 22.05 -16.47
C LYS A 138 -17.69 20.86 -16.02
N MET A 139 -17.23 19.63 -16.26
CA MET A 139 -17.93 18.45 -15.74
C MET A 139 -17.91 18.46 -14.21
N THR A 140 -19.00 17.99 -13.62
CA THR A 140 -19.12 17.91 -12.14
C THR A 140 -18.18 16.85 -11.57
N ASN A 141 -17.81 16.98 -10.29
CA ASN A 141 -16.98 15.97 -9.61
C ASN A 141 -17.64 14.59 -9.61
N ILE A 142 -18.98 14.51 -9.55
CA ILE A 142 -19.73 13.25 -9.66
C ILE A 142 -19.52 12.63 -11.04
N SER A 143 -19.60 13.40 -12.11
CA SER A 143 -19.34 12.88 -13.47
C SER A 143 -17.91 12.39 -13.63
N LEU A 144 -16.92 13.11 -13.08
CA LEU A 144 -15.51 12.71 -13.11
C LEU A 144 -15.28 11.43 -12.27
N MET A 145 -16.00 11.28 -11.15
CA MET A 145 -15.99 10.05 -10.34
C MET A 145 -16.50 8.85 -11.12
N VAL A 146 -17.62 8.98 -11.85
CA VAL A 146 -18.16 7.92 -12.73
C VAL A 146 -17.15 7.54 -13.81
N VAL A 147 -16.48 8.54 -14.43
CA VAL A 147 -15.40 8.30 -15.40
C VAL A 147 -14.26 7.51 -14.75
N SER A 148 -13.88 7.83 -13.50
CA SER A 148 -12.82 7.11 -12.80
C SER A 148 -13.18 5.66 -12.50
N ILE A 149 -14.46 5.35 -12.25
CA ILE A 149 -14.94 3.96 -12.09
C ILE A 149 -14.80 3.21 -13.41
N GLY A 150 -15.26 3.79 -14.51
CA GLY A 150 -15.10 3.18 -15.85
C GLY A 150 -13.62 2.96 -16.21
N LEU A 151 -12.76 3.92 -15.85
CA LEU A 151 -11.32 3.82 -16.06
C LEU A 151 -10.69 2.72 -15.18
N ALA A 152 -11.17 2.54 -13.94
CA ALA A 152 -10.71 1.45 -13.08
C ALA A 152 -10.97 0.09 -13.74
N PHE A 153 -12.18 -0.15 -14.23
CA PHE A 153 -12.50 -1.38 -14.97
C PHE A 153 -11.63 -1.53 -16.21
N LEU A 154 -11.48 -0.46 -17.00
CA LEU A 154 -10.65 -0.50 -18.22
C LEU A 154 -9.21 -0.91 -17.86
N MET A 155 -8.59 -0.26 -16.90
CA MET A 155 -7.20 -0.56 -16.48
C MET A 155 -7.08 -1.99 -15.96
N ARG A 156 -8.02 -2.45 -15.15
CA ARG A 156 -8.05 -3.81 -14.60
C ARG A 156 -8.12 -4.86 -15.70
N TYR A 157 -9.03 -4.71 -16.66
CA TYR A 157 -9.15 -5.66 -17.76
C TYR A 157 -7.99 -5.56 -18.76
N LEU A 158 -7.36 -4.39 -18.91
CA LEU A 158 -6.10 -4.31 -19.66
C LEU A 158 -4.99 -5.10 -18.97
N ILE A 159 -4.87 -5.01 -17.63
CA ILE A 159 -3.93 -5.83 -16.86
C ILE A 159 -4.24 -7.33 -17.11
N LEU A 160 -5.51 -7.75 -17.01
CA LEU A 160 -5.92 -9.13 -17.28
C LEU A 160 -5.53 -9.61 -18.69
N ILE A 161 -5.71 -8.78 -19.71
CA ILE A 161 -5.40 -9.13 -21.09
C ILE A 161 -3.90 -9.30 -21.32
N TYR A 162 -3.07 -8.42 -20.72
CA TYR A 162 -1.62 -8.41 -20.97
C TYR A 162 -0.84 -9.28 -20.00
N HIS A 163 -1.25 -9.36 -18.75
CA HIS A 163 -0.58 -10.14 -17.70
C HIS A 163 -1.17 -11.56 -17.57
N GLY A 164 -2.46 -11.72 -17.87
CA GLY A 164 -3.17 -12.98 -17.66
C GLY A 164 -3.92 -13.04 -16.33
N ALA A 165 -4.59 -14.17 -16.09
CA ALA A 165 -5.40 -14.40 -14.89
C ALA A 165 -4.62 -15.08 -13.75
N GLU A 166 -3.48 -15.72 -14.07
CA GLU A 166 -2.70 -16.48 -13.11
C GLU A 166 -1.97 -15.52 -12.14
N PRO A 167 -2.06 -15.79 -10.82
CA PRO A 167 -1.30 -15.03 -9.84
C PRO A 167 0.20 -15.32 -9.96
N GLU A 168 1.02 -14.29 -10.07
CA GLU A 168 2.47 -14.42 -10.17
C GLU A 168 3.17 -13.79 -8.97
N THR A 169 4.37 -14.25 -8.66
CA THR A 169 5.21 -13.69 -7.60
C THR A 169 6.49 -13.14 -8.19
N ILE A 170 7.02 -12.08 -7.60
CA ILE A 170 8.34 -11.54 -7.93
C ILE A 170 9.37 -12.58 -7.46
N GLU A 171 9.96 -13.31 -8.40
CA GLU A 171 10.80 -14.50 -8.17
C GLU A 171 12.03 -14.21 -7.29
N SER A 172 12.69 -13.06 -7.50
CA SER A 172 13.89 -12.65 -6.76
C SER A 172 13.68 -12.58 -5.23
N PHE A 173 12.43 -12.49 -4.80
CA PHE A 173 12.08 -12.29 -3.39
C PHE A 173 11.10 -13.33 -2.86
N ARG A 174 10.90 -14.43 -3.61
CA ARG A 174 9.94 -15.48 -3.28
C ARG A 174 10.27 -16.19 -1.97
N ILE A 175 11.51 -16.66 -1.83
CA ILE A 175 11.97 -17.38 -0.65
C ILE A 175 13.18 -16.65 -0.07
N GLN A 176 13.06 -16.20 1.17
CA GLN A 176 14.16 -15.59 1.88
C GLN A 176 14.20 -16.14 3.32
N SER A 177 15.40 -16.43 3.79
CA SER A 177 15.65 -16.74 5.20
C SER A 177 15.31 -15.51 6.05
N GLY A 178 14.76 -15.74 7.23
CA GLY A 178 14.56 -14.66 8.21
C GLY A 178 15.91 -14.12 8.67
N VAL A 179 16.02 -12.79 8.70
CA VAL A 179 17.14 -12.10 9.36
C VAL A 179 16.64 -11.68 10.73
N SER A 180 17.30 -12.21 11.77
CA SER A 180 16.96 -11.87 13.14
C SER A 180 17.71 -10.62 13.59
N PHE A 181 16.97 -9.64 14.09
CA PHE A 181 17.49 -8.46 14.76
C PHE A 181 16.95 -8.44 16.20
N GLY A 182 17.67 -9.10 17.11
CA GLY A 182 17.19 -9.37 18.47
C GLY A 182 15.94 -10.27 18.44
N PRO A 183 14.81 -9.85 19.06
CA PRO A 183 13.57 -10.63 19.10
C PRO A 183 12.75 -10.53 17.81
N ILE A 184 13.16 -9.68 16.87
CA ILE A 184 12.45 -9.45 15.60
C ILE A 184 13.12 -10.31 14.53
N GLU A 185 12.31 -11.13 13.83
CA GLU A 185 12.76 -11.90 12.68
C GLU A 185 11.84 -11.62 11.50
N LEU A 186 12.44 -11.00 10.47
CA LEU A 186 11.76 -10.66 9.22
C LEU A 186 12.63 -11.07 8.03
N PRO A 187 12.02 -11.41 6.88
CA PRO A 187 12.76 -11.53 5.62
C PRO A 187 13.55 -10.26 5.32
N ALA A 188 14.72 -10.39 4.71
CA ALA A 188 15.56 -9.21 4.35
C ALA A 188 14.82 -8.20 3.49
N LYS A 189 13.92 -8.66 2.60
CA LYS A 189 13.04 -7.79 1.79
C LYS A 189 12.16 -6.87 2.63
N ASP A 190 11.69 -7.31 3.80
CA ASP A 190 10.80 -6.52 4.64
C ASP A 190 11.51 -5.31 5.25
N TYR A 191 12.79 -5.45 5.64
CA TYR A 191 13.61 -4.32 6.06
C TYR A 191 13.83 -3.31 4.93
N PHE A 192 14.05 -3.79 3.71
CA PHE A 192 14.17 -2.95 2.52
C PHE A 192 12.86 -2.19 2.23
N ILE A 193 11.73 -2.88 2.28
CA ILE A 193 10.39 -2.29 2.08
C ILE A 193 10.11 -1.21 3.13
N ILE A 194 10.34 -1.50 4.42
CA ILE A 194 10.15 -0.53 5.50
C ILE A 194 11.05 0.69 5.30
N GLY A 195 12.33 0.47 4.95
CA GLY A 195 13.30 1.55 4.72
C GLY A 195 12.89 2.46 3.57
N ILE A 196 12.51 1.90 2.42
CA ILE A 196 12.04 2.67 1.26
C ILE A 196 10.74 3.41 1.58
N ALA A 197 9.75 2.71 2.15
CA ALA A 197 8.47 3.31 2.46
C ALA A 197 8.61 4.46 3.45
N PHE A 198 9.33 4.27 4.55
CA PHE A 198 9.58 5.30 5.54
C PHE A 198 10.32 6.51 4.95
N THR A 199 11.40 6.26 4.20
CA THR A 199 12.19 7.33 3.56
C THR A 199 11.33 8.11 2.57
N THR A 200 10.53 7.44 1.75
CA THR A 200 9.63 8.09 0.79
C THR A 200 8.58 8.94 1.49
N LEU A 201 7.93 8.41 2.54
CA LEU A 201 6.96 9.17 3.33
C LEU A 201 7.58 10.43 3.96
N LEU A 202 8.80 10.30 4.50
CA LEU A 202 9.55 11.43 5.04
C LEU A 202 9.86 12.47 3.94
N MET A 203 10.37 12.02 2.78
CA MET A 203 10.66 12.90 1.65
C MET A 203 9.41 13.62 1.13
N VAL A 204 8.28 12.93 1.01
CA VAL A 204 7.00 13.54 0.62
C VAL A 204 6.55 14.55 1.67
N GLY A 205 6.66 14.23 2.95
CA GLY A 205 6.35 15.16 4.03
C GLY A 205 7.21 16.44 3.97
N LEU A 206 8.51 16.29 3.74
CA LEU A 206 9.43 17.43 3.56
C LEU A 206 9.12 18.23 2.27
N LEU A 207 8.84 17.54 1.16
CA LEU A 207 8.44 18.17 -0.09
C LEU A 207 7.20 19.05 0.12
N LEU A 208 6.17 18.51 0.75
CA LEU A 208 4.93 19.24 1.01
C LEU A 208 5.13 20.45 1.94
N GLN A 209 6.01 20.34 2.95
CA GLN A 209 6.22 21.41 3.93
C GLN A 209 7.21 22.49 3.47
N ARG A 210 8.29 22.09 2.77
CA ARG A 210 9.46 22.95 2.55
C ARG A 210 9.61 23.43 1.11
N THR A 211 8.85 22.92 0.14
CA THR A 211 9.03 23.29 -1.26
C THR A 211 7.92 24.26 -1.76
N LYS A 212 8.27 25.01 -2.82
CA LYS A 212 7.30 25.86 -3.54
C LYS A 212 6.12 25.04 -4.09
N LEU A 213 6.39 23.81 -4.56
CA LEU A 213 5.35 22.90 -5.05
C LEU A 213 4.37 22.55 -3.94
N GLY A 214 4.83 22.18 -2.75
CA GLY A 214 3.97 21.89 -1.62
C GLY A 214 3.14 23.11 -1.18
N THR A 215 3.72 24.32 -1.24
CA THR A 215 2.97 25.55 -0.96
C THR A 215 1.90 25.81 -2.01
N SER A 216 2.21 25.62 -3.32
CA SER A 216 1.23 25.74 -4.41
C SER A 216 0.11 24.72 -4.27
N MET A 217 0.42 23.46 -3.92
CA MET A 217 -0.60 22.41 -3.69
C MET A 217 -1.57 22.81 -2.58
N ARG A 218 -1.07 23.32 -1.44
CA ARG A 218 -1.93 23.79 -0.33
C ARG A 218 -2.78 24.98 -0.74
N ALA A 219 -2.18 26.00 -1.41
CA ALA A 219 -2.91 27.16 -1.86
C ALA A 219 -4.04 26.80 -2.83
N VAL A 220 -3.79 25.88 -3.78
CA VAL A 220 -4.80 25.41 -4.73
C VAL A 220 -5.86 24.56 -4.03
N SER A 221 -5.48 23.76 -3.04
CA SER A 221 -6.42 22.97 -2.23
C SER A 221 -7.34 23.85 -1.40
N ASP A 222 -6.83 24.95 -0.83
CA ASP A 222 -7.61 25.86 -0.01
C ASP A 222 -8.58 26.70 -0.85
N ASN A 223 -8.09 27.32 -1.93
CA ASN A 223 -8.91 28.10 -2.85
C ASN A 223 -8.22 28.27 -4.22
N PRO A 224 -8.64 27.51 -5.25
CA PRO A 224 -8.03 27.58 -6.58
C PRO A 224 -8.10 28.96 -7.22
N ALA A 225 -9.22 29.68 -7.07
CA ALA A 225 -9.40 31.00 -7.65
C ALA A 225 -8.48 32.08 -7.02
N LEU A 226 -8.31 32.00 -5.69
CA LEU A 226 -7.38 32.88 -4.98
C LEU A 226 -5.93 32.54 -5.30
N ALA A 227 -5.59 31.26 -5.44
CA ALA A 227 -4.26 30.82 -5.85
C ALA A 227 -3.92 31.33 -7.26
N GLU A 228 -4.84 31.24 -8.20
CA GLU A 228 -4.69 31.76 -9.58
C GLU A 228 -4.49 33.29 -9.60
N SER A 229 -5.30 34.01 -8.84
CA SER A 229 -5.16 35.47 -8.71
C SER A 229 -3.84 35.93 -8.08
N SER A 230 -3.22 35.02 -7.28
CA SER A 230 -1.90 35.23 -6.68
C SER A 230 -0.74 34.76 -7.57
N GLY A 231 -1.02 34.40 -8.85
CA GLY A 231 -0.02 34.01 -9.84
C GLY A 231 0.40 32.54 -9.80
N ILE A 232 -0.30 31.69 -9.07
CA ILE A 232 -0.05 30.24 -9.05
C ILE A 232 -0.73 29.59 -10.25
N ASP A 233 0.02 28.88 -11.09
CA ASP A 233 -0.53 28.07 -12.17
C ASP A 233 -1.23 26.82 -11.61
N VAL A 234 -2.56 26.90 -11.48
CA VAL A 234 -3.43 25.85 -10.96
C VAL A 234 -3.33 24.59 -11.81
N ASN A 235 -3.36 24.70 -13.14
CA ASN A 235 -3.31 23.52 -14.02
C ASN A 235 -1.97 22.78 -13.92
N ARG A 236 -0.87 23.51 -13.84
CA ARG A 236 0.46 22.94 -13.65
C ARG A 236 0.58 22.28 -12.27
N THR A 237 0.02 22.87 -11.24
CA THR A 237 -0.02 22.31 -9.88
C THR A 237 -0.79 20.99 -9.85
N ILE A 238 -1.98 20.95 -10.47
CA ILE A 238 -2.79 19.74 -10.59
C ILE A 238 -2.01 18.64 -11.34
N MET A 239 -1.34 18.99 -12.45
CA MET A 239 -0.51 18.05 -13.20
C MET A 239 0.57 17.40 -12.33
N TRP A 240 1.29 18.20 -11.53
CA TRP A 240 2.29 17.66 -10.60
C TRP A 240 1.69 16.76 -9.53
N VAL A 241 0.47 17.10 -9.05
CA VAL A 241 -0.27 16.26 -8.08
C VAL A 241 -0.59 14.89 -8.68
N TRP A 242 -1.05 14.84 -9.94
CA TRP A 242 -1.31 13.59 -10.62
C TRP A 242 -0.03 12.76 -10.84
N ILE A 243 1.06 13.39 -11.27
CA ILE A 243 2.35 12.72 -11.46
C ILE A 243 2.85 12.13 -10.14
N LEU A 244 2.90 12.93 -9.08
CA LEU A 244 3.39 12.50 -7.78
C LEU A 244 2.46 11.47 -7.13
N GLY A 245 1.15 11.70 -7.18
CA GLY A 245 0.16 10.79 -6.61
C GLY A 245 0.21 9.40 -7.26
N SER A 246 0.34 9.35 -8.59
CA SER A 246 0.45 8.10 -9.34
C SER A 246 1.80 7.42 -9.15
N ALA A 247 2.88 8.17 -9.07
CA ALA A 247 4.21 7.64 -8.76
C ALA A 247 4.26 6.98 -7.38
N LEU A 248 3.63 7.62 -6.38
CA LEU A 248 3.51 7.06 -5.02
C LEU A 248 2.61 5.82 -4.98
N ALA A 249 1.49 5.84 -5.72
CA ALA A 249 0.63 4.67 -5.89
C ALA A 249 1.40 3.50 -6.49
N SER A 250 2.14 3.74 -7.57
CA SER A 250 2.97 2.74 -8.23
C SER A 250 4.07 2.20 -7.32
N LEU A 251 4.75 3.06 -6.55
CA LEU A 251 5.73 2.61 -5.55
C LEU A 251 5.08 1.74 -4.48
N GLY A 252 3.95 2.18 -3.92
CA GLY A 252 3.18 1.39 -2.96
C GLY A 252 2.81 0.03 -3.53
N GLY A 253 2.32 -0.01 -4.77
CA GLY A 253 1.97 -1.24 -5.48
C GLY A 253 3.15 -2.17 -5.70
N THR A 254 4.28 -1.65 -6.16
CA THR A 254 5.52 -2.42 -6.32
C THR A 254 5.96 -3.05 -4.98
N MET A 255 5.94 -2.28 -3.90
CA MET A 255 6.29 -2.79 -2.57
C MET A 255 5.28 -3.84 -2.06
N ILE A 256 3.98 -3.67 -2.35
CA ILE A 256 2.94 -4.66 -2.02
C ILE A 256 3.16 -5.94 -2.84
N GLY A 257 3.49 -5.84 -4.12
CA GLY A 257 3.82 -6.98 -4.98
C GLY A 257 5.02 -7.81 -4.51
N LEU A 258 5.96 -7.21 -3.75
CA LEU A 258 7.04 -7.94 -3.06
C LEU A 258 6.55 -8.77 -1.86
N THR A 259 5.41 -8.43 -1.30
CA THR A 259 4.88 -9.10 -0.09
C THR A 259 3.74 -10.05 -0.39
N GLN A 260 3.05 -9.86 -1.51
CA GLN A 260 1.89 -10.61 -1.93
C GLN A 260 2.03 -11.02 -3.40
N VAL A 261 1.17 -11.92 -3.85
CA VAL A 261 1.07 -12.27 -5.27
C VAL A 261 0.56 -11.07 -6.08
N VAL A 262 1.13 -10.87 -7.26
CA VAL A 262 0.65 -9.91 -8.23
C VAL A 262 -0.44 -10.58 -9.05
N GLU A 263 -1.62 -10.02 -9.06
CA GLU A 263 -2.77 -10.53 -9.78
C GLU A 263 -3.61 -9.37 -10.33
N TRP A 264 -4.40 -9.64 -11.36
CA TRP A 264 -5.21 -8.62 -12.05
C TRP A 264 -6.25 -7.93 -11.15
N GLN A 265 -6.70 -8.59 -10.06
CA GLN A 265 -7.64 -8.04 -9.07
C GLN A 265 -6.96 -7.31 -7.90
N MET A 266 -5.64 -7.22 -7.88
CA MET A 266 -4.88 -6.64 -6.77
C MET A 266 -5.34 -5.22 -6.41
N GLY A 267 -5.64 -4.39 -7.43
CA GLY A 267 -6.13 -3.02 -7.23
C GLY A 267 -7.45 -3.00 -6.48
N GLU A 268 -8.43 -3.81 -6.86
CA GLU A 268 -9.73 -3.90 -6.19
C GLU A 268 -9.61 -4.30 -4.73
N LYS A 269 -8.78 -5.31 -4.44
CA LYS A 269 -8.59 -5.81 -3.09
C LYS A 269 -8.02 -4.75 -2.13
N ILE A 270 -7.15 -3.87 -2.64
CA ILE A 270 -6.54 -2.83 -1.81
C ILE A 270 -7.34 -1.53 -1.75
N LEU A 271 -8.28 -1.32 -2.69
CA LEU A 271 -9.07 -0.10 -2.80
C LEU A 271 -9.73 0.28 -1.47
N LEU A 272 -10.35 -0.71 -0.83
CA LEU A 272 -11.08 -0.52 0.41
C LEU A 272 -10.18 -0.07 1.57
N LEU A 273 -8.98 -0.64 1.66
CA LEU A 273 -7.97 -0.24 2.65
C LEU A 273 -7.48 1.19 2.43
N ILE A 274 -7.24 1.57 1.16
CA ILE A 274 -6.80 2.92 0.80
C ILE A 274 -7.89 3.94 1.17
N PHE A 275 -9.15 3.67 0.81
CA PHE A 275 -10.26 4.56 1.17
C PHE A 275 -10.47 4.64 2.69
N ALA A 276 -10.40 3.51 3.40
CA ALA A 276 -10.47 3.50 4.85
C ALA A 276 -9.36 4.37 5.47
N ALA A 277 -8.13 4.25 4.97
CA ALA A 277 -6.98 5.02 5.44
C ALA A 277 -7.14 6.53 5.19
N VAL A 278 -7.53 6.92 3.98
CA VAL A 278 -7.71 8.34 3.62
C VAL A 278 -8.88 8.95 4.38
N THR A 279 -9.99 8.23 4.52
CA THR A 279 -11.16 8.69 5.26
C THR A 279 -10.87 8.80 6.75
N LEU A 280 -10.22 7.79 7.33
CA LEU A 280 -9.78 7.79 8.71
C LEU A 280 -8.83 8.96 9.01
N GLY A 281 -7.87 9.18 8.10
CA GLY A 281 -6.89 10.24 8.23
C GLY A 281 -7.47 11.65 8.09
N GLY A 282 -8.52 11.77 7.28
CA GLY A 282 -9.16 13.02 6.85
C GLY A 282 -8.92 13.26 5.36
N LEU A 283 -9.99 13.15 4.57
CA LEU A 283 -9.97 13.34 3.12
C LEU A 283 -9.28 14.65 2.72
N GLY A 284 -8.38 14.61 1.75
CA GLY A 284 -7.68 15.77 1.19
C GLY A 284 -6.46 16.23 2.00
N THR A 285 -6.16 15.59 3.13
CA THR A 285 -4.95 15.92 3.91
C THR A 285 -3.88 14.82 3.73
N ALA A 286 -2.73 15.17 3.14
CA ALA A 286 -1.65 14.21 2.90
C ALA A 286 -1.11 13.60 4.20
N PHE A 287 -0.90 14.42 5.24
CA PHE A 287 -0.47 13.95 6.56
C PHE A 287 -1.55 13.09 7.24
N GLY A 288 -2.84 13.43 7.01
CA GLY A 288 -3.95 12.59 7.45
C GLY A 288 -3.88 11.20 6.82
N ALA A 289 -3.71 11.12 5.52
CA ALA A 289 -3.58 9.86 4.80
C ALA A 289 -2.38 9.01 5.30
N MET A 290 -1.25 9.65 5.65
CA MET A 290 -0.10 8.96 6.27
C MET A 290 -0.50 8.32 7.60
N VAL A 291 -1.08 9.10 8.50
CA VAL A 291 -1.48 8.64 9.84
C VAL A 291 -2.60 7.60 9.74
N GLY A 292 -3.58 7.83 8.87
CA GLY A 292 -4.68 6.89 8.63
C GLY A 292 -4.19 5.57 8.06
N GLY A 293 -3.27 5.61 7.07
CA GLY A 293 -2.64 4.42 6.50
C GLY A 293 -1.86 3.61 7.52
N LEU A 294 -1.05 4.29 8.34
CA LEU A 294 -0.32 3.66 9.43
C LEU A 294 -1.29 3.03 10.45
N ALA A 295 -2.33 3.74 10.85
CA ALA A 295 -3.30 3.24 11.82
C ALA A 295 -4.09 2.03 11.28
N ILE A 296 -4.61 2.10 10.06
CA ILE A 296 -5.36 1.00 9.42
C ILE A 296 -4.48 -0.22 9.19
N GLY A 297 -3.30 -0.05 8.60
CA GLY A 297 -2.40 -1.17 8.33
C GLY A 297 -1.88 -1.82 9.62
N PHE A 298 -1.52 -1.02 10.61
CA PHE A 298 -1.11 -1.51 11.91
C PHE A 298 -2.23 -2.28 12.62
N ALA A 299 -3.43 -1.71 12.68
CA ALA A 299 -4.58 -2.36 13.33
C ALA A 299 -4.98 -3.66 12.61
N SER A 300 -5.06 -3.64 11.27
CA SER A 300 -5.46 -4.81 10.48
C SER A 300 -4.48 -5.97 10.63
N GLU A 301 -3.18 -5.73 10.56
CA GLU A 301 -2.17 -6.79 10.65
C GLU A 301 -1.95 -7.26 12.09
N THR A 302 -1.94 -6.34 13.06
CA THR A 302 -1.77 -6.72 14.48
C THR A 302 -2.97 -7.55 14.98
N SER A 303 -4.17 -7.28 14.47
CA SER A 303 -5.38 -8.06 14.84
C SER A 303 -5.29 -9.54 14.46
N THR A 304 -4.47 -9.89 13.46
CA THR A 304 -4.26 -11.29 13.06
C THR A 304 -3.53 -12.13 14.12
N PHE A 305 -3.06 -11.49 15.19
CA PHE A 305 -2.56 -12.21 16.35
C PHE A 305 -3.68 -12.96 17.11
N TRP A 306 -4.89 -12.40 17.13
CA TRP A 306 -6.06 -12.96 17.83
C TRP A 306 -7.12 -13.52 16.89
N LEU A 307 -7.16 -13.01 15.64
CA LEU A 307 -8.18 -13.31 14.64
C LEU A 307 -7.55 -13.96 13.40
N ASP A 308 -8.38 -14.68 12.65
CA ASP A 308 -7.95 -15.27 11.38
C ASP A 308 -7.56 -14.20 10.36
N ASN A 309 -6.59 -14.52 9.51
CA ASN A 309 -6.03 -13.61 8.51
C ASN A 309 -7.09 -13.05 7.55
N ASP A 310 -8.14 -13.81 7.28
CA ASP A 310 -9.23 -13.43 6.38
C ASP A 310 -10.08 -12.27 6.95
N LEU A 311 -10.05 -12.10 8.28
CA LEU A 311 -10.81 -11.04 8.96
C LEU A 311 -10.07 -9.70 9.02
N LYS A 312 -8.83 -9.60 8.55
CA LYS A 312 -8.02 -8.35 8.64
C LYS A 312 -8.68 -7.15 7.96
N PHE A 313 -9.37 -7.37 6.84
CA PHE A 313 -10.09 -6.30 6.15
C PHE A 313 -11.34 -5.84 6.94
N LEU A 314 -12.04 -6.78 7.57
CA LEU A 314 -13.17 -6.46 8.46
C LEU A 314 -12.73 -5.57 9.62
N ILE A 315 -11.60 -5.87 10.23
CA ILE A 315 -11.04 -5.07 11.33
C ILE A 315 -10.65 -3.67 10.85
N ALA A 316 -10.02 -3.55 9.68
CA ALA A 316 -9.70 -2.25 9.11
C ALA A 316 -10.95 -1.37 8.93
N LEU A 317 -12.04 -1.95 8.42
CA LEU A 317 -13.32 -1.25 8.27
C LEU A 317 -13.98 -0.93 9.61
N ALA A 318 -13.94 -1.86 10.57
CA ALA A 318 -14.49 -1.64 11.90
C ALA A 318 -13.77 -0.49 12.62
N VAL A 319 -12.43 -0.44 12.54
CA VAL A 319 -11.62 0.66 13.09
C VAL A 319 -12.00 1.98 12.41
N MET A 320 -12.14 1.98 11.08
CA MET A 320 -12.58 3.17 10.35
C MET A 320 -13.96 3.64 10.85
N ILE A 321 -14.95 2.75 10.93
CA ILE A 321 -16.31 3.09 11.38
C ILE A 321 -16.29 3.66 12.79
N VAL A 322 -15.61 3.00 13.74
CA VAL A 322 -15.52 3.45 15.13
C VAL A 322 -14.92 4.85 15.22
N ILE A 323 -13.82 5.10 14.48
CA ILE A 323 -13.19 6.42 14.52
C ILE A 323 -14.07 7.48 13.86
N LEU A 324 -14.73 7.18 12.75
CA LEU A 324 -15.65 8.13 12.12
C LEU A 324 -16.88 8.44 12.96
N LEU A 325 -17.38 7.50 13.76
CA LEU A 325 -18.45 7.76 14.74
C LEU A 325 -18.00 8.75 15.82
N VAL A 326 -16.73 8.67 16.25
CA VAL A 326 -16.17 9.57 17.28
C VAL A 326 -15.66 10.89 16.66
N ARG A 327 -15.06 10.81 15.47
CA ARG A 327 -14.48 11.94 14.72
C ARG A 327 -14.90 11.86 13.24
N PRO A 328 -16.09 12.36 12.87
CA PRO A 328 -16.62 12.22 11.50
C PRO A 328 -15.77 12.91 10.41
N ARG A 329 -14.83 13.76 10.80
CA ARG A 329 -13.89 14.43 9.87
C ARG A 329 -12.55 13.69 9.72
N GLY A 330 -12.39 12.54 10.39
CA GLY A 330 -11.12 11.85 10.48
C GLY A 330 -10.16 12.45 11.52
N ILE A 331 -8.97 11.86 11.65
CA ILE A 331 -7.99 12.20 12.70
C ILE A 331 -7.43 13.62 12.51
N LEU A 332 -7.05 13.97 11.27
CA LEU A 332 -6.44 15.25 10.89
C LEU A 332 -7.29 16.05 9.87
N GLY A 333 -8.58 15.75 9.78
CA GLY A 333 -9.50 16.47 8.89
C GLY A 333 -9.63 17.95 9.26
N VAL A 334 -9.59 18.82 8.25
CA VAL A 334 -9.70 20.27 8.41
C VAL A 334 -11.17 20.66 8.56
N ARG A 335 -11.48 21.64 9.41
CA ARG A 335 -12.81 22.24 9.49
C ARG A 335 -13.07 23.00 8.19
N GLU A 336 -14.13 22.64 7.45
CA GLU A 336 -14.68 23.55 6.46
C GLU A 336 -15.03 24.85 7.16
N ARG A 337 -14.36 25.94 6.74
CA ARG A 337 -14.82 27.28 7.11
C ARG A 337 -16.06 27.52 6.26
N LEU A 338 -17.23 27.36 6.88
CA LEU A 338 -18.47 27.90 6.35
C LEU A 338 -18.25 29.41 6.24
N GLY A 339 -17.91 29.86 5.02
CA GLY A 339 -17.89 31.26 4.65
C GLY A 339 -19.28 31.73 4.32
#